data_503242b4452aef637d85a9032cfd70df
#
_entry.id   503242b4452aef637d85a9032cfd70df
#
_cell.length_a   1.000
_cell.length_b   1.000
_cell.length_c   1.000
_cell.angle_alpha   90.00
_cell.angle_beta   90.00
_cell.angle_gamma   90.00
#
_symmetry.space_group_name_H-M   'P 1'
#
loop_
_entity.id
_entity.type
_entity.pdbx_description
1 polymer ?
#
loop_
_entity_poly.entity_id
_entity_poly.type
_entity_poly.pdbx_seq_one_letter_code
_entity_poly.pdbx_strand_id
1 'polypeptide(L)'
;MAPTPPEPLLLDSHKYILSWEHYYIISDYDDLQCPVNNCIFTHDKNLYNGDYSQFDAILFYERSLTLPVEYLPINRTSSQLYVFATIESSYNYPACELYFDNFFNWTMTYRLNSDIGWPYFVVRNLTGHILAPSVNVKWPNHKDIPISPNVIEKLANKTRAAGWLVSHCRAESMRDEYLTRLQEHLYHFSLQIDVFGACSNIRCRYSSCEEMFTRDYYFYMAFENSFDEDYVTEKVLHGYDNYAVPIVYGGANYTSSAIKSPSRKRLAKPHQVEAIRLHRNR
;
A
#
# COMPACT_ATOMS: atom_id res chain seq x y z
N MET A 1 -13.32 38.23 8.65
CA MET A 1 -13.25 37.42 9.88
C MET A 1 -13.21 35.97 9.45
N ALA A 2 -12.13 35.26 9.71
CA ALA A 2 -12.07 33.82 9.47
C ALA A 2 -12.98 33.13 10.48
N PRO A 3 -13.71 32.06 10.09
CA PRO A 3 -14.53 31.30 11.03
C PRO A 3 -13.61 30.69 12.10
N THR A 4 -13.99 30.86 13.35
CA THR A 4 -13.37 30.22 14.51
C THR A 4 -13.40 28.69 14.30
N PRO A 5 -12.28 27.98 14.50
CA PRO A 5 -12.30 26.52 14.44
C PRO A 5 -13.31 26.00 15.48
N PRO A 6 -14.04 24.91 15.17
CA PRO A 6 -14.98 24.31 16.12
C PRO A 6 -14.20 23.93 17.38
N GLU A 7 -14.79 24.23 18.55
CA GLU A 7 -14.29 23.75 19.83
C GLU A 7 -14.12 22.23 19.78
N PRO A 8 -13.01 21.69 20.33
CA PRO A 8 -12.84 20.26 20.42
C PRO A 8 -13.98 19.69 21.26
N LEU A 9 -14.70 18.73 20.69
CA LEU A 9 -15.66 17.91 21.42
C LEU A 9 -14.90 17.26 22.58
N LEU A 10 -15.19 17.69 23.83
CA LEU A 10 -14.76 17.03 25.05
C LEU A 10 -15.42 15.64 25.08
N LEU A 11 -14.77 14.65 24.51
CA LEU A 11 -15.14 13.25 24.60
C LEU A 11 -14.65 12.76 25.97
N ASP A 12 -15.57 12.66 26.92
CA ASP A 12 -15.32 12.36 28.34
C ASP A 12 -14.91 10.91 28.63
N SER A 13 -14.72 10.07 27.61
CA SER A 13 -14.33 8.66 27.79
C SER A 13 -13.31 8.21 26.74
N HIS A 14 -12.24 7.57 27.19
CA HIS A 14 -11.30 6.89 26.32
C HIS A 14 -11.97 5.70 25.63
N LYS A 15 -11.57 5.46 24.38
CA LYS A 15 -11.96 4.32 23.58
C LYS A 15 -10.83 3.31 23.54
N TYR A 16 -11.10 2.08 23.95
CA TYR A 16 -10.11 1.02 24.00
C TYR A 16 -10.23 0.12 22.77
N ILE A 17 -9.14 0.02 22.03
CA ILE A 17 -9.05 -0.77 20.80
C ILE A 17 -8.02 -1.88 21.01
N LEU A 18 -8.48 -3.12 20.97
CA LEU A 18 -7.61 -4.29 21.08
C LEU A 18 -7.14 -4.73 19.71
N SER A 19 -5.83 -4.82 19.49
CA SER A 19 -5.27 -5.55 18.36
C SER A 19 -5.19 -7.04 18.73
N TRP A 20 -5.97 -7.88 18.01
CA TRP A 20 -6.10 -9.31 18.34
C TRP A 20 -4.79 -10.07 18.15
N GLU A 21 -4.09 -9.76 17.06
CA GLU A 21 -2.72 -10.20 16.86
C GLU A 21 -1.74 -9.08 17.22
N HIS A 22 -0.53 -9.49 17.60
CA HIS A 22 0.54 -8.53 17.84
C HIS A 22 1.10 -8.02 16.51
N TYR A 23 0.55 -6.92 15.99
CA TYR A 23 1.04 -6.26 14.78
C TYR A 23 1.70 -4.93 15.14
N TYR A 24 2.90 -4.68 14.64
CA TYR A 24 3.75 -3.54 15.03
C TYR A 24 3.27 -2.14 14.56
N ILE A 25 2.13 -2.05 13.91
CA ILE A 25 1.66 -0.78 13.30
C ILE A 25 1.27 0.29 14.34
N ILE A 26 1.08 -0.11 15.60
CA ILE A 26 0.47 0.76 16.62
C ILE A 26 1.49 1.38 17.58
N SER A 27 2.79 1.08 17.48
CA SER A 27 3.79 1.54 18.45
C SER A 27 4.09 3.05 18.41
N ASP A 28 3.74 3.75 17.33
CA ASP A 28 4.09 5.15 17.12
C ASP A 28 2.86 6.07 16.98
N TYR A 29 1.73 5.68 17.59
CA TYR A 29 0.47 6.42 17.47
C TYR A 29 0.54 7.85 18.04
N ASP A 30 1.32 8.05 19.10
CA ASP A 30 1.49 9.35 19.74
C ASP A 30 2.19 10.37 18.84
N ASP A 31 2.99 9.92 17.87
CA ASP A 31 3.72 10.79 16.94
C ASP A 31 2.86 11.29 15.76
N LEU A 32 1.68 10.67 15.53
CA LEU A 32 0.87 10.94 14.33
C LEU A 32 0.03 12.21 14.40
N GLN A 33 0.03 12.96 15.52
CA GLN A 33 -0.78 14.17 15.72
C GLN A 33 -2.24 13.99 15.28
N CYS A 34 -2.83 12.85 15.64
CA CYS A 34 -4.21 12.55 15.30
C CYS A 34 -5.16 13.58 15.94
N PRO A 35 -6.11 14.16 15.18
CA PRO A 35 -7.07 15.10 15.75
C PRO A 35 -7.99 14.48 16.82
N VAL A 36 -8.10 13.14 16.83
CA VAL A 36 -8.82 12.36 17.84
C VAL A 36 -7.77 11.65 18.69
N ASN A 37 -7.63 12.03 19.96
CA ASN A 37 -6.56 11.56 20.86
C ASN A 37 -7.07 10.79 22.08
N ASN A 38 -8.36 10.44 22.12
CA ASN A 38 -8.97 9.68 23.20
C ASN A 38 -9.05 8.16 22.91
N CYS A 39 -8.30 7.65 21.95
CA CYS A 39 -8.21 6.23 21.65
C CYS A 39 -6.97 5.63 22.31
N ILE A 40 -7.14 4.48 22.96
CA ILE A 40 -6.04 3.70 23.53
C ILE A 40 -5.97 2.38 22.78
N PHE A 41 -4.86 2.19 22.07
CA PHE A 41 -4.56 0.92 21.41
C PHE A 41 -3.77 0.01 22.33
N THR A 42 -4.12 -1.26 22.37
CA THR A 42 -3.44 -2.25 23.20
C THR A 42 -3.38 -3.61 22.52
N HIS A 43 -2.37 -4.41 22.88
CA HIS A 43 -2.27 -5.83 22.58
C HIS A 43 -2.53 -6.70 23.83
N ASP A 44 -2.75 -6.04 24.97
CA ASP A 44 -2.95 -6.75 26.23
C ASP A 44 -4.35 -7.33 26.30
N LYS A 45 -4.48 -8.60 25.97
CA LYS A 45 -5.72 -9.38 26.08
C LYS A 45 -6.20 -9.56 27.52
N ASN A 46 -5.34 -9.31 28.50
CA ASN A 46 -5.65 -9.46 29.92
C ASN A 46 -6.05 -8.14 30.60
N LEU A 47 -6.05 -7.01 29.88
CA LEU A 47 -6.38 -5.68 30.41
C LEU A 47 -7.68 -5.68 31.23
N TYR A 48 -8.69 -6.44 30.79
CA TYR A 48 -9.96 -6.62 31.46
C TYR A 48 -10.16 -8.06 31.96
N ASN A 49 -9.10 -8.70 32.47
CA ASN A 49 -9.11 -10.09 32.98
C ASN A 49 -9.65 -11.10 31.94
N GLY A 50 -9.42 -10.86 30.65
CA GLY A 50 -9.90 -11.73 29.58
C GLY A 50 -11.34 -11.48 29.13
N ASP A 51 -12.02 -10.47 29.68
CA ASP A 51 -13.34 -10.05 29.19
C ASP A 51 -13.20 -9.11 27.98
N TYR A 52 -13.19 -9.68 26.79
CA TYR A 52 -13.03 -8.93 25.55
C TYR A 52 -14.22 -8.02 25.23
N SER A 53 -15.38 -8.21 25.87
CA SER A 53 -16.57 -7.39 25.66
C SER A 53 -16.42 -5.94 26.18
N GLN A 54 -15.39 -5.69 26.98
CA GLN A 54 -15.07 -4.36 27.53
C GLN A 54 -14.33 -3.44 26.54
N PHE A 55 -13.80 -3.97 25.45
CA PHE A 55 -13.18 -3.15 24.41
C PHE A 55 -14.24 -2.52 23.50
N ASP A 56 -14.05 -1.26 23.08
CA ASP A 56 -14.92 -0.59 22.12
C ASP A 56 -14.79 -1.18 20.72
N ALA A 57 -13.56 -1.57 20.35
CA ALA A 57 -13.29 -2.25 19.08
C ALA A 57 -12.21 -3.32 19.23
N ILE A 58 -12.28 -4.35 18.38
CA ILE A 58 -11.21 -5.33 18.21
C ILE A 58 -10.80 -5.35 16.75
N LEU A 59 -9.50 -5.18 16.52
CA LEU A 59 -8.88 -5.19 15.21
C LEU A 59 -8.29 -6.56 14.92
N PHE A 60 -8.76 -7.22 13.88
CA PHE A 60 -8.31 -8.53 13.41
C PHE A 60 -7.57 -8.38 12.10
N TYR A 61 -6.33 -8.87 12.07
CA TYR A 61 -5.57 -8.91 10.83
C TYR A 61 -5.83 -10.19 10.03
N GLU A 62 -5.33 -10.25 8.82
CA GLU A 62 -5.52 -11.38 7.91
C GLU A 62 -5.15 -12.74 8.52
N ARG A 63 -4.21 -12.77 9.47
CA ARG A 63 -3.83 -14.02 10.17
C ARG A 63 -4.95 -14.60 11.02
N SER A 64 -5.88 -13.77 11.50
CA SER A 64 -7.05 -14.23 12.22
C SER A 64 -7.92 -15.19 11.40
N LEU A 65 -7.93 -15.03 10.07
CA LEU A 65 -8.68 -15.91 9.16
C LEU A 65 -8.16 -17.35 9.14
N THR A 66 -6.93 -17.56 9.59
CA THR A 66 -6.30 -18.90 9.67
C THR A 66 -6.34 -19.51 11.06
N LEU A 67 -6.88 -18.79 12.06
CA LEU A 67 -7.00 -19.30 13.41
C LEU A 67 -8.22 -20.20 13.54
N PRO A 68 -8.13 -21.29 14.36
CA PRO A 68 -9.30 -22.02 14.78
C PRO A 68 -10.29 -21.11 15.50
N VAL A 69 -11.59 -21.34 15.26
CA VAL A 69 -12.69 -20.51 15.79
C VAL A 69 -12.64 -20.33 17.31
N GLU A 70 -12.21 -21.36 18.04
CA GLU A 70 -12.06 -21.34 19.49
C GLU A 70 -11.02 -20.33 20.01
N TYR A 71 -10.14 -19.82 19.15
CA TYR A 71 -9.18 -18.77 19.50
C TYR A 71 -9.70 -17.36 19.24
N LEU A 72 -10.89 -17.23 18.68
CA LEU A 72 -11.52 -15.93 18.43
C LEU A 72 -12.47 -15.59 19.59
N PRO A 73 -12.71 -14.29 19.89
CA PRO A 73 -13.60 -13.89 20.96
C PRO A 73 -15.04 -14.23 20.61
N ILE A 74 -15.70 -14.99 21.48
CA ILE A 74 -17.08 -15.46 21.28
C ILE A 74 -18.10 -14.43 21.80
N ASN A 75 -17.79 -13.80 22.93
CA ASN A 75 -18.69 -12.85 23.59
C ASN A 75 -18.40 -11.44 23.13
N ARG A 76 -19.42 -10.78 22.59
CA ARG A 76 -19.34 -9.36 22.24
C ARG A 76 -20.63 -8.63 22.56
N THR A 77 -20.54 -7.33 22.79
CA THR A 77 -21.71 -6.47 22.94
C THR A 77 -22.20 -5.97 21.57
N SER A 78 -23.44 -5.52 21.52
CA SER A 78 -24.02 -4.96 20.28
C SER A 78 -23.35 -3.64 19.84
N SER A 79 -22.69 -2.93 20.75
CA SER A 79 -21.97 -1.68 20.47
C SER A 79 -20.50 -1.88 20.10
N GLN A 80 -19.95 -3.09 20.30
CA GLN A 80 -18.56 -3.40 20.04
C GLN A 80 -18.32 -3.62 18.54
N LEU A 81 -17.27 -3.02 18.02
CA LEU A 81 -16.89 -3.11 16.60
C LEU A 81 -15.79 -4.15 16.40
N TYR A 82 -16.04 -5.10 15.50
CA TYR A 82 -15.03 -6.01 14.98
C TYR A 82 -14.58 -5.50 13.61
N VAL A 83 -13.29 -5.16 13.50
CA VAL A 83 -12.72 -4.56 12.31
C VAL A 83 -11.75 -5.54 11.66
N PHE A 84 -12.02 -5.93 10.43
CA PHE A 84 -11.07 -6.71 9.63
C PHE A 84 -10.06 -5.79 8.95
N ALA A 85 -8.77 -6.00 9.21
CA ALA A 85 -7.69 -5.17 8.70
C ALA A 85 -6.71 -5.99 7.86
N THR A 86 -6.47 -5.58 6.63
CA THR A 86 -5.44 -6.14 5.77
C THR A 86 -5.00 -5.18 4.68
N ILE A 87 -3.72 -5.24 4.32
CA ILE A 87 -3.17 -4.63 3.11
C ILE A 87 -2.80 -5.70 2.06
N GLU A 88 -2.96 -6.98 2.37
CA GLU A 88 -2.74 -8.05 1.42
C GLU A 88 -4.01 -8.32 0.59
N SER A 89 -3.82 -8.86 -0.62
CA SER A 89 -4.95 -9.17 -1.51
C SER A 89 -5.84 -10.28 -0.93
N SER A 90 -7.12 -10.25 -1.30
CA SER A 90 -8.09 -11.28 -0.93
C SER A 90 -7.72 -12.67 -1.47
N TYR A 91 -6.89 -12.74 -2.49
CA TYR A 91 -6.35 -13.99 -2.98
C TYR A 91 -5.40 -14.66 -1.97
N ASN A 92 -4.53 -13.85 -1.33
CA ASN A 92 -3.56 -14.36 -0.36
C ASN A 92 -4.22 -14.75 0.97
N TYR A 93 -5.27 -14.02 1.36
CA TYR A 93 -6.02 -14.26 2.61
C TYR A 93 -7.53 -14.20 2.36
N PRO A 94 -8.10 -15.24 1.75
CA PRO A 94 -9.53 -15.30 1.49
C PRO A 94 -10.32 -15.56 2.78
N ALA A 95 -11.35 -14.77 3.03
CA ALA A 95 -12.31 -14.97 4.12
C ALA A 95 -13.49 -15.82 3.62
N CYS A 96 -13.25 -17.11 3.32
CA CYS A 96 -14.24 -17.99 2.71
C CYS A 96 -15.00 -18.87 3.70
N GLU A 97 -14.58 -18.90 4.97
CA GLU A 97 -15.24 -19.71 5.99
C GLU A 97 -16.58 -19.09 6.42
N LEU A 98 -17.65 -19.86 6.42
CA LEU A 98 -19.01 -19.42 6.80
C LEU A 98 -19.06 -18.78 8.19
N TYR A 99 -18.14 -19.13 9.06
CA TYR A 99 -18.01 -18.54 10.39
C TYR A 99 -17.80 -17.01 10.35
N PHE A 100 -17.13 -16.51 9.32
CA PHE A 100 -16.85 -15.08 9.17
C PHE A 100 -18.03 -14.30 8.56
N ASP A 101 -19.09 -14.96 8.15
CA ASP A 101 -20.30 -14.29 7.69
C ASP A 101 -20.90 -13.45 8.83
N ASN A 102 -20.97 -12.14 8.63
CA ASN A 102 -21.43 -11.16 9.63
C ASN A 102 -20.55 -11.10 10.90
N PHE A 103 -19.36 -11.69 10.92
CA PHE A 103 -18.45 -11.60 12.06
C PHE A 103 -17.85 -10.19 12.18
N PHE A 104 -17.38 -9.62 11.07
CA PHE A 104 -16.82 -8.27 11.04
C PHE A 104 -17.92 -7.24 10.77
N ASN A 105 -17.77 -6.05 11.44
CA ASN A 105 -18.64 -4.91 11.22
C ASN A 105 -18.06 -3.95 10.18
N TRP A 106 -16.74 -3.74 10.23
CA TRP A 106 -16.00 -2.84 9.36
C TRP A 106 -14.80 -3.52 8.72
N THR A 107 -14.43 -3.00 7.58
CA THR A 107 -13.21 -3.33 6.85
C THR A 107 -12.22 -2.17 6.87
N MET A 108 -10.95 -2.46 7.07
CA MET A 108 -9.83 -1.53 7.00
C MET A 108 -8.81 -2.08 6.01
N THR A 109 -8.92 -1.70 4.74
CA THR A 109 -8.11 -2.29 3.67
C THR A 109 -7.68 -1.27 2.61
N TYR A 110 -6.86 -1.72 1.65
CA TYR A 110 -6.45 -0.92 0.49
C TYR A 110 -7.60 -0.63 -0.48
N ARG A 111 -8.72 -1.34 -0.41
CA ARG A 111 -9.85 -1.19 -1.34
C ARG A 111 -10.55 0.15 -1.15
N LEU A 112 -11.00 0.73 -2.26
CA LEU A 112 -11.69 2.03 -2.26
C LEU A 112 -13.09 1.97 -1.62
N ASN A 113 -13.66 0.78 -1.51
CA ASN A 113 -14.97 0.55 -0.88
C ASN A 113 -14.88 0.06 0.57
N SER A 114 -13.69 0.05 1.19
CA SER A 114 -13.54 -0.24 2.60
C SER A 114 -14.13 0.86 3.47
N ASP A 115 -14.63 0.49 4.65
CA ASP A 115 -15.14 1.45 5.65
C ASP A 115 -14.03 2.39 6.12
N ILE A 116 -12.82 1.84 6.28
CA ILE A 116 -11.61 2.59 6.60
C ILE A 116 -10.59 2.33 5.50
N GLY A 117 -10.22 3.38 4.76
CA GLY A 117 -9.20 3.28 3.71
C GLY A 117 -7.80 3.13 4.30
N TRP A 118 -7.09 2.08 3.92
CA TRP A 118 -5.71 1.81 4.32
C TRP A 118 -4.83 1.46 3.10
N PRO A 119 -4.60 2.44 2.21
CA PRO A 119 -3.83 2.22 1.00
C PRO A 119 -2.32 2.11 1.30
N TYR A 120 -1.57 1.46 0.42
CA TYR A 120 -0.10 1.39 0.52
C TYR A 120 0.58 2.76 0.44
N PHE A 121 -0.06 3.72 -0.24
CA PHE A 121 0.41 5.09 -0.36
C PHE A 121 -0.71 6.03 -0.79
N VAL A 122 -0.46 7.32 -0.63
CA VAL A 122 -1.34 8.37 -1.13
C VAL A 122 -0.57 9.30 -2.06
N VAL A 123 -1.26 9.85 -3.06
CA VAL A 123 -0.74 10.89 -3.94
C VAL A 123 -1.32 12.22 -3.51
N ARG A 124 -0.45 13.18 -3.18
CA ARG A 124 -0.84 14.54 -2.78
C ARG A 124 -0.50 15.57 -3.85
N ASN A 125 -1.27 16.61 -3.94
CA ASN A 125 -0.91 17.79 -4.72
C ASN A 125 0.11 18.67 -3.95
N LEU A 126 0.60 19.74 -4.58
CA LEU A 126 1.56 20.66 -3.99
C LEU A 126 1.05 21.39 -2.73
N THR A 127 -0.27 21.42 -2.48
CA THR A 127 -0.89 22.00 -1.28
C THR A 127 -1.15 20.95 -0.20
N GLY A 128 -0.69 19.69 -0.39
CA GLY A 128 -0.85 18.60 0.58
C GLY A 128 -2.20 17.86 0.49
N HIS A 129 -3.12 18.27 -0.39
CA HIS A 129 -4.41 17.60 -0.54
C HIS A 129 -4.24 16.24 -1.23
N ILE A 130 -4.90 15.19 -0.70
CA ILE A 130 -4.88 13.84 -1.27
C ILE A 130 -5.69 13.82 -2.57
N LEU A 131 -5.05 13.38 -3.66
CA LEU A 131 -5.65 13.20 -4.97
C LEU A 131 -6.06 11.75 -5.22
N ALA A 132 -5.22 10.81 -4.78
CA ALA A 132 -5.39 9.38 -4.98
C ALA A 132 -4.86 8.58 -3.75
N PRO A 133 -5.37 7.35 -3.51
CA PRO A 133 -6.41 6.69 -4.29
C PRO A 133 -7.80 7.28 -4.07
N SER A 134 -8.65 7.24 -5.10
CA SER A 134 -10.03 7.73 -5.04
C SER A 134 -10.84 7.20 -6.23
N VAL A 135 -12.12 6.99 -6.05
CA VAL A 135 -13.04 6.60 -7.13
C VAL A 135 -13.06 7.65 -8.25
N ASN A 136 -12.92 8.92 -7.90
CA ASN A 136 -13.04 10.06 -8.84
C ASN A 136 -11.81 10.96 -8.80
N VAL A 137 -10.66 10.44 -9.25
CA VAL A 137 -9.42 11.22 -9.27
C VAL A 137 -9.44 12.30 -10.34
N LYS A 138 -9.20 13.54 -9.92
CA LYS A 138 -8.97 14.67 -10.83
C LYS A 138 -7.48 14.96 -10.92
N TRP A 139 -6.81 14.35 -11.87
CA TRP A 139 -5.41 14.59 -12.10
C TRP A 139 -5.16 15.99 -12.66
N PRO A 140 -4.16 16.72 -12.16
CA PRO A 140 -3.77 18.00 -12.75
C PRO A 140 -3.27 17.81 -14.19
N ASN A 141 -3.36 18.88 -14.99
CA ASN A 141 -2.86 18.83 -16.34
C ASN A 141 -1.31 18.78 -16.31
N HIS A 142 -0.73 17.77 -16.94
CA HIS A 142 0.73 17.59 -17.01
C HIS A 142 1.47 18.77 -17.69
N LYS A 143 0.78 19.56 -18.52
CA LYS A 143 1.37 20.74 -19.18
C LYS A 143 1.66 21.87 -18.20
N ASP A 144 0.95 21.89 -17.09
CA ASP A 144 1.08 22.95 -16.08
C ASP A 144 2.15 22.63 -15.03
N ILE A 145 2.80 21.46 -15.15
CA ILE A 145 3.82 21.00 -14.21
C ILE A 145 5.20 21.13 -14.86
N PRO A 146 6.07 22.03 -14.39
CA PRO A 146 7.42 22.14 -14.89
C PRO A 146 8.25 20.90 -14.55
N ILE A 147 9.07 20.43 -15.48
CA ILE A 147 10.01 19.34 -15.21
C ILE A 147 11.22 19.93 -14.48
N SER A 148 11.51 19.38 -13.29
CA SER A 148 12.68 19.79 -12.53
C SER A 148 13.98 19.46 -13.29
N PRO A 149 14.99 20.37 -13.32
CA PRO A 149 16.31 20.10 -13.90
C PRO A 149 16.95 18.82 -13.37
N ASN A 150 16.80 18.54 -12.07
CA ASN A 150 17.30 17.31 -11.45
C ASN A 150 16.69 16.03 -12.06
N VAL A 151 15.40 16.05 -12.45
CA VAL A 151 14.77 14.91 -13.13
C VAL A 151 15.38 14.69 -14.50
N ILE A 152 15.64 15.79 -15.24
CA ILE A 152 16.26 15.72 -16.57
C ILE A 152 17.66 15.12 -16.46
N GLU A 153 18.47 15.58 -15.50
CA GLU A 153 19.82 15.05 -15.25
C GLU A 153 19.80 13.56 -14.91
N LYS A 154 18.91 13.14 -13.99
CA LYS A 154 18.76 11.73 -13.62
C LYS A 154 18.39 10.85 -14.80
N LEU A 155 17.50 11.33 -15.66
CA LEU A 155 17.08 10.57 -16.85
C LEU A 155 18.16 10.51 -17.92
N ALA A 156 18.94 11.59 -18.10
CA ALA A 156 19.99 11.65 -19.15
C ALA A 156 21.11 10.63 -18.92
N ASN A 157 21.35 10.25 -17.66
CA ASN A 157 22.44 9.33 -17.29
C ASN A 157 22.04 7.85 -17.31
N LYS A 158 20.75 7.52 -17.52
CA LYS A 158 20.27 6.14 -17.57
C LYS A 158 20.67 5.47 -18.90
N THR A 159 21.00 4.19 -18.84
CA THR A 159 21.50 3.42 -20.00
C THR A 159 20.79 2.10 -20.21
N ARG A 160 19.96 1.65 -19.23
CA ARG A 160 19.28 0.36 -19.28
C ARG A 160 17.78 0.54 -19.46
N ALA A 161 17.16 -0.37 -20.20
CA ALA A 161 15.73 -0.29 -20.50
C ALA A 161 14.89 -0.46 -19.24
N ALA A 162 14.85 -1.66 -18.68
CA ALA A 162 13.98 -1.99 -17.57
C ALA A 162 14.63 -2.94 -16.56
N GLY A 163 14.20 -2.84 -15.30
CA GLY A 163 14.60 -3.76 -14.26
C GLY A 163 13.43 -4.16 -13.38
N TRP A 164 13.55 -5.33 -12.77
CA TRP A 164 12.57 -5.91 -11.87
C TRP A 164 13.23 -6.39 -10.59
N LEU A 165 12.80 -5.86 -9.45
CA LEU A 165 13.21 -6.35 -8.13
C LEU A 165 12.08 -7.20 -7.55
N VAL A 166 12.32 -8.51 -7.41
CA VAL A 166 11.30 -9.47 -7.01
C VAL A 166 11.85 -10.52 -6.04
N SER A 167 11.11 -10.75 -4.96
CA SER A 167 11.46 -11.75 -3.93
C SER A 167 10.43 -12.86 -3.76
N HIS A 168 9.17 -12.62 -4.18
CA HIS A 168 8.10 -13.63 -4.18
C HIS A 168 7.99 -14.22 -5.59
N CYS A 169 8.61 -15.39 -5.76
CA CYS A 169 8.65 -16.13 -7.03
C CYS A 169 7.40 -17.00 -7.18
N ARG A 170 7.03 -17.27 -8.43
CA ARG A 170 5.82 -18.08 -8.77
C ARG A 170 4.56 -17.53 -8.14
N ALA A 171 4.39 -16.21 -8.25
CA ALA A 171 3.20 -15.53 -7.75
C ALA A 171 1.97 -15.92 -8.59
N GLU A 172 0.80 -15.88 -7.94
CA GLU A 172 -0.48 -16.29 -8.54
C GLU A 172 -0.91 -15.44 -9.75
N SER A 173 -0.40 -14.21 -9.83
CA SER A 173 -0.57 -13.38 -11.03
C SER A 173 0.14 -13.93 -12.27
N MET A 174 0.92 -15.02 -12.15
CA MET A 174 1.76 -15.58 -13.20
C MET A 174 2.69 -14.53 -13.85
N ARG A 175 3.07 -13.51 -13.06
CA ARG A 175 3.91 -12.40 -13.53
C ARG A 175 5.29 -12.84 -14.03
N ASP A 176 5.81 -13.96 -13.50
CA ASP A 176 7.07 -14.56 -13.93
C ASP A 176 6.97 -15.11 -15.35
N GLU A 177 5.86 -15.80 -15.67
CA GLU A 177 5.60 -16.31 -17.01
C GLU A 177 5.35 -15.18 -18.01
N TYR A 178 4.58 -14.17 -17.57
CA TYR A 178 4.35 -12.98 -18.40
C TYR A 178 5.68 -12.28 -18.73
N LEU A 179 6.57 -12.12 -17.73
CA LEU A 179 7.90 -11.53 -17.95
C LEU A 179 8.71 -12.36 -18.96
N THR A 180 8.70 -13.68 -18.83
CA THR A 180 9.43 -14.59 -19.74
C THR A 180 9.01 -14.35 -21.20
N ARG A 181 7.69 -14.35 -21.43
CA ARG A 181 7.14 -14.08 -22.78
C ARG A 181 7.46 -12.65 -23.28
N LEU A 182 7.41 -11.67 -22.38
CA LEU A 182 7.77 -10.29 -22.71
C LEU A 182 9.25 -10.17 -23.12
N GLN A 183 10.15 -10.86 -22.43
CA GLN A 183 11.58 -10.88 -22.76
C GLN A 183 11.85 -11.51 -24.13
N GLU A 184 11.15 -12.57 -24.50
CA GLU A 184 11.25 -13.18 -25.84
C GLU A 184 10.91 -12.16 -26.94
N HIS A 185 9.87 -11.35 -26.74
CA HIS A 185 9.52 -10.30 -27.70
C HIS A 185 10.52 -9.14 -27.71
N LEU A 186 11.00 -8.71 -26.54
CA LEU A 186 11.96 -7.61 -26.44
C LEU A 186 13.33 -7.94 -27.02
N TYR A 187 13.69 -9.23 -27.05
CA TYR A 187 14.95 -9.70 -27.65
C TYR A 187 15.10 -9.26 -29.11
N HIS A 188 14.03 -9.24 -29.90
CA HIS A 188 14.04 -8.78 -31.30
C HIS A 188 14.36 -7.29 -31.45
N PHE A 189 14.21 -6.51 -30.38
CA PHE A 189 14.52 -5.08 -30.33
C PHE A 189 15.84 -4.79 -29.62
N SER A 190 16.64 -5.83 -29.29
CA SER A 190 17.85 -5.69 -28.48
C SER A 190 17.58 -5.04 -27.10
N LEU A 191 16.40 -5.22 -26.55
CA LEU A 191 15.99 -4.75 -25.25
C LEU A 191 15.95 -5.91 -24.24
N GLN A 192 16.32 -5.62 -23.01
CA GLN A 192 16.36 -6.60 -21.92
C GLN A 192 15.73 -6.03 -20.66
N ILE A 193 15.07 -6.89 -19.88
CA ILE A 193 14.63 -6.64 -18.53
C ILE A 193 15.56 -7.40 -17.59
N ASP A 194 16.29 -6.68 -16.74
CA ASP A 194 17.16 -7.30 -15.75
C ASP A 194 16.35 -7.65 -14.49
N VAL A 195 16.47 -8.89 -14.01
CA VAL A 195 15.73 -9.39 -12.84
C VAL A 195 16.67 -9.50 -11.65
N PHE A 196 16.26 -8.95 -10.50
CA PHE A 196 17.01 -8.92 -9.25
C PHE A 196 16.16 -9.43 -8.08
N GLY A 197 16.82 -9.76 -6.98
CA GLY A 197 16.17 -10.24 -5.76
C GLY A 197 16.17 -11.76 -5.64
N ALA A 198 15.32 -12.31 -4.76
CA ALA A 198 15.34 -13.73 -4.43
C ALA A 198 14.95 -14.65 -5.59
N CYS A 199 14.26 -14.13 -6.61
CA CYS A 199 13.85 -14.89 -7.81
C CYS A 199 14.91 -14.89 -8.91
N SER A 200 16.09 -14.36 -8.64
CA SER A 200 17.19 -14.26 -9.60
C SER A 200 18.52 -14.53 -8.91
N ASN A 201 19.49 -15.03 -9.67
CA ASN A 201 20.88 -15.17 -9.22
C ASN A 201 21.68 -13.87 -9.39
N ILE A 202 21.08 -12.81 -9.92
CA ILE A 202 21.75 -11.54 -10.18
C ILE A 202 21.61 -10.65 -8.95
N ARG A 203 22.75 -10.27 -8.38
CA ARG A 203 22.81 -9.32 -7.27
C ARG A 203 22.84 -7.87 -7.78
N CYS A 204 22.34 -6.96 -6.97
CA CYS A 204 22.46 -5.53 -7.26
C CYS A 204 23.91 -5.09 -7.24
N ARG A 205 24.30 -4.22 -8.17
CA ARG A 205 25.71 -3.85 -8.43
C ARG A 205 26.27 -2.83 -7.43
N TYR A 206 25.39 -2.05 -6.80
CA TYR A 206 25.74 -0.95 -5.90
C TYR A 206 25.46 -1.33 -4.45
N SER A 207 25.63 -0.38 -3.53
CA SER A 207 25.34 -0.54 -2.11
C SER A 207 23.88 -0.94 -1.85
N SER A 208 22.96 -0.52 -2.74
CA SER A 208 21.56 -0.92 -2.72
C SER A 208 21.00 -1.12 -4.14
N CYS A 209 19.93 -1.90 -4.25
CA CYS A 209 19.18 -2.02 -5.50
C CYS A 209 18.54 -0.69 -5.90
N GLU A 210 18.10 0.10 -4.95
CA GLU A 210 17.50 1.42 -5.18
C GLU A 210 18.46 2.37 -5.89
N GLU A 211 19.72 2.44 -5.42
CA GLU A 211 20.74 3.24 -6.08
C GLU A 211 20.92 2.82 -7.54
N MET A 212 20.95 1.52 -7.81
CA MET A 212 21.07 0.97 -9.14
C MET A 212 19.90 1.36 -10.04
N PHE A 213 18.66 1.27 -9.55
CA PHE A 213 17.48 1.69 -10.32
C PHE A 213 17.49 3.18 -10.60
N THR A 214 17.88 4.00 -9.63
CA THR A 214 17.99 5.46 -9.78
C THR A 214 18.96 5.85 -10.89
N ARG A 215 20.08 5.15 -11.02
CA ARG A 215 21.17 5.50 -11.95
C ARG A 215 20.99 4.91 -13.34
N ASP A 216 20.52 3.64 -13.43
CA ASP A 216 20.69 2.86 -14.64
C ASP A 216 19.41 2.64 -15.44
N TYR A 217 18.21 2.56 -14.81
CA TYR A 217 17.01 2.05 -15.46
C TYR A 217 15.96 3.11 -15.77
N TYR A 218 15.47 3.14 -17.02
CA TYR A 218 14.36 4.00 -17.46
C TYR A 218 13.00 3.51 -16.93
N PHE A 219 12.81 2.17 -16.84
CA PHE A 219 11.55 1.56 -16.44
C PHE A 219 11.76 0.61 -15.25
N TYR A 220 10.74 0.53 -14.42
CA TYR A 220 10.65 -0.41 -13.31
C TYR A 220 9.43 -1.31 -13.48
N MET A 221 9.61 -2.63 -13.38
CA MET A 221 8.50 -3.58 -13.48
C MET A 221 7.75 -3.63 -12.15
N ALA A 222 6.65 -2.90 -12.07
CA ALA A 222 5.78 -2.82 -10.88
C ALA A 222 4.65 -3.86 -11.00
N PHE A 223 5.03 -5.13 -11.00
CA PHE A 223 4.10 -6.25 -11.18
C PHE A 223 3.61 -6.78 -9.84
N GLU A 224 2.30 -6.79 -9.65
CA GLU A 224 1.69 -7.29 -8.42
C GLU A 224 1.77 -8.82 -8.35
N ASN A 225 1.73 -9.37 -7.12
CA ASN A 225 1.78 -10.82 -6.88
C ASN A 225 0.44 -11.50 -7.10
N SER A 226 -0.66 -10.73 -7.13
CA SER A 226 -2.01 -11.22 -7.37
C SER A 226 -2.84 -10.19 -8.14
N PHE A 227 -3.90 -10.66 -8.82
CA PHE A 227 -4.89 -9.78 -9.45
C PHE A 227 -6.04 -9.57 -8.48
N ASP A 228 -6.14 -8.35 -7.95
CA ASP A 228 -7.26 -7.95 -7.11
C ASP A 228 -7.69 -6.52 -7.43
N GLU A 229 -8.95 -6.21 -7.19
CA GLU A 229 -9.49 -4.87 -7.40
C GLU A 229 -8.82 -3.87 -6.44
N ASP A 230 -8.41 -2.72 -6.96
CA ASP A 230 -7.73 -1.64 -6.23
C ASP A 230 -6.36 -2.00 -5.62
N TYR A 231 -5.85 -3.22 -5.89
CA TYR A 231 -4.58 -3.68 -5.32
C TYR A 231 -3.39 -3.05 -6.04
N VAL A 232 -2.90 -1.94 -5.49
CA VAL A 232 -1.72 -1.20 -5.95
C VAL A 232 -0.78 -0.99 -4.77
N THR A 233 0.39 -1.60 -4.84
CA THR A 233 1.30 -1.69 -3.70
C THR A 233 2.52 -0.78 -3.85
N GLU A 234 3.44 -0.86 -2.90
CA GLU A 234 4.72 -0.14 -2.88
C GLU A 234 5.55 -0.29 -4.17
N LYS A 235 5.25 -1.29 -5.00
CA LYS A 235 6.00 -1.54 -6.24
C LYS A 235 5.94 -0.38 -7.21
N VAL A 236 4.81 0.32 -7.26
CA VAL A 236 4.67 1.53 -8.07
C VAL A 236 5.56 2.65 -7.53
N LEU A 237 5.69 2.77 -6.20
CA LEU A 237 6.57 3.75 -5.55
C LEU A 237 8.03 3.49 -5.87
N HIS A 238 8.47 2.23 -5.88
CA HIS A 238 9.85 1.88 -6.27
C HIS A 238 10.22 2.43 -7.65
N GLY A 239 9.28 2.45 -8.60
CA GLY A 239 9.49 3.12 -9.86
C GLY A 239 9.70 4.62 -9.71
N TYR A 240 8.78 5.30 -9.05
CA TYR A 240 8.81 6.76 -8.91
C TYR A 240 9.97 7.26 -8.07
N ASP A 241 10.25 6.63 -6.93
CA ASP A 241 11.35 7.02 -6.03
C ASP A 241 12.70 6.91 -6.70
N ASN A 242 12.82 5.99 -7.67
CA ASN A 242 14.05 5.77 -8.44
C ASN A 242 14.04 6.47 -9.81
N TYR A 243 13.18 7.46 -10.02
CA TYR A 243 13.09 8.16 -11.31
C TYR A 243 12.92 7.22 -12.50
N ALA A 244 12.30 6.07 -12.30
CA ALA A 244 11.94 5.11 -13.33
C ALA A 244 10.42 5.11 -13.56
N VAL A 245 10.00 4.89 -14.80
CA VAL A 245 8.57 4.79 -15.12
C VAL A 245 8.09 3.41 -14.71
N PRO A 246 7.10 3.30 -13.78
CA PRO A 246 6.56 2.00 -13.43
C PRO A 246 5.76 1.41 -14.61
N ILE A 247 6.10 0.19 -14.99
CA ILE A 247 5.29 -0.64 -15.89
C ILE A 247 4.45 -1.55 -15.00
N VAL A 248 3.14 -1.33 -15.02
CA VAL A 248 2.22 -1.97 -14.07
C VAL A 248 1.58 -3.22 -14.67
N TYR A 249 1.36 -4.24 -13.82
CA TYR A 249 0.67 -5.46 -14.14
C TYR A 249 -0.07 -5.95 -12.89
N GLY A 250 -1.40 -5.87 -12.90
CA GLY A 250 -2.26 -6.19 -11.75
C GLY A 250 -3.73 -5.97 -12.09
N GLY A 251 -4.62 -6.23 -11.14
CA GLY A 251 -6.08 -6.16 -11.31
C GLY A 251 -6.70 -4.77 -11.09
N ALA A 252 -5.93 -3.79 -10.64
CA ALA A 252 -6.45 -2.49 -10.27
C ALA A 252 -6.70 -1.57 -11.47
N ASN A 253 -7.61 -0.61 -11.28
CA ASN A 253 -7.71 0.53 -12.17
C ASN A 253 -6.65 1.59 -11.78
N TYR A 254 -5.49 1.51 -12.39
CA TYR A 254 -4.35 2.39 -12.07
C TYR A 254 -4.65 3.89 -12.27
N THR A 255 -5.63 4.25 -13.10
CA THR A 255 -6.01 5.67 -13.28
C THR A 255 -6.70 6.24 -12.05
N SER A 256 -7.33 5.41 -11.24
CA SER A 256 -7.99 5.77 -9.96
C SER A 256 -7.02 5.74 -8.77
N SER A 257 -5.98 4.92 -8.84
CA SER A 257 -5.15 4.61 -7.68
C SER A 257 -3.79 5.32 -7.67
N ALA A 258 -3.11 5.43 -8.83
CA ALA A 258 -1.71 5.85 -8.80
C ALA A 258 -1.22 6.59 -10.05
N ILE A 259 -1.84 6.43 -11.21
CA ILE A 259 -1.21 6.79 -12.47
C ILE A 259 -2.19 7.49 -13.39
N LYS A 260 -1.84 8.73 -13.78
CA LYS A 260 -2.34 9.28 -15.03
C LYS A 260 -1.54 8.62 -16.15
N SER A 261 -2.19 7.83 -17.03
CA SER A 261 -1.53 7.34 -18.24
C SER A 261 -0.91 8.54 -18.99
N PRO A 262 0.41 8.57 -19.20
CA PRO A 262 0.99 9.64 -19.98
C PRO A 262 0.48 9.46 -21.41
N SER A 263 -0.30 10.41 -21.89
CA SER A 263 -0.44 10.56 -23.33
C SER A 263 0.98 10.73 -23.88
N ARG A 264 1.42 9.84 -24.70
CA ARG A 264 2.68 9.62 -25.45
C ARG A 264 3.79 10.68 -25.49
N LYS A 265 3.79 11.75 -24.70
CA LYS A 265 4.84 12.79 -24.70
C LYS A 265 5.03 13.40 -23.31
N ARG A 266 6.11 13.01 -22.63
CA ARG A 266 6.76 13.62 -21.46
C ARG A 266 6.52 12.92 -20.11
N LEU A 267 7.63 12.44 -19.58
CA LEU A 267 7.82 12.08 -18.17
C LEU A 267 7.84 13.35 -17.32
N ALA A 268 6.82 13.58 -16.52
CA ALA A 268 6.84 14.59 -15.46
C ALA A 268 6.99 13.87 -14.12
N LYS A 269 7.78 14.48 -13.22
CA LYS A 269 7.88 13.99 -11.84
C LYS A 269 6.49 14.02 -11.21
N PRO A 270 6.02 12.94 -10.56
CA PRO A 270 4.78 13.00 -9.81
C PRO A 270 4.92 14.03 -8.69
N HIS A 271 3.85 14.73 -8.37
CA HIS A 271 3.66 15.44 -7.11
C HIS A 271 4.09 14.52 -5.96
N GLN A 272 4.60 15.07 -4.86
CA GLN A 272 5.11 14.29 -3.73
C GLN A 272 4.25 13.05 -3.50
N VAL A 273 4.80 11.89 -3.79
CA VAL A 273 4.23 10.62 -3.43
C VAL A 273 4.76 10.34 -2.04
N GLU A 274 3.93 10.55 -1.05
CA GLU A 274 4.27 10.25 0.33
C GLU A 274 3.87 8.81 0.59
N ALA A 275 4.88 7.94 0.71
CA ALA A 275 4.67 6.59 1.19
C ALA A 275 4.27 6.69 2.67
N ILE A 276 3.12 6.14 3.03
CA ILE A 276 2.92 5.69 4.40
C ILE A 276 3.89 4.53 4.57
N ARG A 277 5.11 4.81 5.04
CA ARG A 277 6.09 3.76 5.32
C ARG A 277 5.59 2.99 6.54
N LEU A 278 4.85 1.93 6.28
CA LEU A 278 4.66 0.88 7.25
C LEU A 278 6.03 0.22 7.41
N HIS A 279 6.73 0.50 8.50
CA HIS A 279 7.96 -0.17 8.84
C HIS A 279 7.68 -1.67 9.01
N ARG A 280 7.91 -2.45 7.96
CA ARG A 280 8.18 -3.88 8.12
C ARG A 280 9.58 -3.99 8.73
N ASN A 281 9.68 -4.05 10.05
CA ASN A 281 10.86 -4.60 10.66
C ASN A 281 10.92 -6.09 10.28
N ARG A 282 12.01 -6.45 9.58
CA ARG A 282 12.37 -7.82 9.26
C ARG A 282 12.73 -8.59 10.52
#